data_d11a2f41e3c7a90ddf90bb016ed0354b
#
_entry.id   d11a2f41e3c7a90ddf90bb016ed0354b
#
_cell.length_a   1.000
_cell.length_b   1.000
_cell.length_c   1.000
_cell.angle_alpha   90.00
_cell.angle_beta   90.00
_cell.angle_gamma   90.00
#
_symmetry.space_group_name_H-M   'P 1'
#
loop_
_entity.id
_entity.type
_entity.pdbx_description
1 polymer ?
#
loop_
_entity_poly.entity_id
_entity_poly.type
_entity_poly.pdbx_seq_one_letter_code
_entity_poly.pdbx_strand_id
1 'polypeptide(L)'
;MNITDIYETMEYSPAPESPDLALEWLKDRKAKFGLFINGKWYKAKSGKVFGTNNPATSEKLASISVAGKSDVDSAVSAAKKAFPGWKALSGHERARYLYALARQLQKHARLFAVLETLDNGKTIRETRDIDIPLVIRHFYHHAGWAQLLDSEFPEHTAIGPVGQIIPWNFPLLMLSWKVAPALAAGNTVVLKPAEFTSLTALLFAEICEQIGLPPGVFNVVTG
;
A
#
# COMPACT_ATOMS: atom_id res chain seq x y z
N MET A 1 -36.26 -11.97 30.45
CA MET A 1 -35.53 -11.78 29.18
C MET A 1 -35.17 -13.17 28.71
N ASN A 2 -35.65 -13.59 27.56
CA ASN A 2 -35.29 -14.89 26.99
C ASN A 2 -34.01 -14.76 26.14
N ILE A 3 -33.44 -15.88 25.69
CA ILE A 3 -32.20 -15.88 24.91
C ILE A 3 -32.37 -15.12 23.60
N THR A 4 -33.51 -15.25 22.94
CA THR A 4 -33.82 -14.56 21.69
C THR A 4 -33.80 -13.04 21.87
N ASP A 5 -34.44 -12.55 22.96
CA ASP A 5 -34.46 -11.11 23.27
C ASP A 5 -33.05 -10.56 23.47
N ILE A 6 -32.17 -11.35 24.11
CA ILE A 6 -30.76 -10.94 24.31
C ILE A 6 -30.03 -10.79 22.96
N TYR A 7 -30.21 -11.73 22.04
CA TYR A 7 -29.54 -11.68 20.74
C TYR A 7 -30.13 -10.62 19.81
N GLU A 8 -31.43 -10.36 19.88
CA GLU A 8 -32.11 -9.40 19.00
C GLU A 8 -32.04 -7.95 19.49
N THR A 9 -31.78 -7.75 20.78
CA THR A 9 -31.77 -6.41 21.41
C THR A 9 -30.38 -5.98 21.88
N MET A 10 -29.31 -6.76 21.59
CA MET A 10 -27.95 -6.34 21.91
C MET A 10 -27.53 -5.13 21.08
N GLU A 11 -27.45 -3.99 21.74
CA GLU A 11 -26.82 -2.80 21.17
C GLU A 11 -25.32 -2.84 21.43
N TYR A 12 -24.54 -2.89 20.37
CA TYR A 12 -23.11 -2.73 20.43
C TYR A 12 -22.78 -1.23 20.41
N SER A 13 -21.90 -0.80 21.30
CA SER A 13 -21.35 0.55 21.23
C SER A 13 -20.67 0.77 19.86
N PRO A 14 -20.76 1.97 19.29
CA PRO A 14 -20.09 2.28 18.03
C PRO A 14 -18.59 2.00 18.14
N ALA A 15 -17.99 1.57 17.04
CA ALA A 15 -16.53 1.38 16.98
C ALA A 15 -15.82 2.69 17.40
N PRO A 16 -14.72 2.61 18.15
CA PRO A 16 -13.98 3.81 18.57
C PRO A 16 -13.37 4.59 17.40
N GLU A 17 -13.29 3.99 16.24
CA GLU A 17 -12.81 4.62 14.99
C GLU A 17 -13.99 5.09 14.15
N SER A 18 -14.03 6.41 13.92
CA SER A 18 -14.93 6.98 12.92
C SER A 18 -14.43 6.66 11.50
N PRO A 19 -15.34 6.41 10.54
CA PRO A 19 -14.98 6.30 9.12
C PRO A 19 -14.58 7.64 8.49
N ASP A 20 -14.78 8.76 9.16
CA ASP A 20 -14.69 10.12 8.60
C ASP A 20 -13.34 10.39 7.94
N LEU A 21 -12.22 10.04 8.58
CA LEU A 21 -10.89 10.23 7.99
C LEU A 21 -10.72 9.55 6.63
N ALA A 22 -11.24 8.33 6.48
CA ALA A 22 -11.15 7.61 5.22
C ALA A 22 -12.13 8.17 4.18
N LEU A 23 -13.33 8.56 4.61
CA LEU A 23 -14.33 9.16 3.73
C LEU A 23 -13.87 10.55 3.25
N GLU A 24 -13.26 11.36 4.11
CA GLU A 24 -12.65 12.63 3.73
C GLU A 24 -11.51 12.42 2.72
N TRP A 25 -10.62 11.47 2.97
CA TRP A 25 -9.54 11.13 2.04
C TRP A 25 -10.09 10.72 0.66
N LEU A 26 -11.16 9.92 0.60
CA LEU A 26 -11.83 9.56 -0.65
C LEU A 26 -12.46 10.78 -1.33
N LYS A 27 -13.15 11.64 -0.56
CA LYS A 27 -13.83 12.84 -1.04
C LYS A 27 -12.85 13.85 -1.65
N ASP A 28 -11.71 14.09 -1.00
CA ASP A 28 -10.68 15.02 -1.47
C ASP A 28 -10.15 14.64 -2.85
N ARG A 29 -10.14 13.34 -3.16
CA ARG A 29 -9.74 12.76 -4.45
C ARG A 29 -10.91 12.54 -5.39
N LYS A 30 -12.10 13.06 -5.04
CA LYS A 30 -13.35 12.85 -5.79
C LYS A 30 -13.65 11.36 -6.01
N ALA A 31 -13.16 10.50 -5.10
CA ALA A 31 -13.25 9.04 -5.19
C ALA A 31 -12.78 8.48 -6.55
N LYS A 32 -11.73 9.08 -7.14
CA LYS A 32 -11.16 8.68 -8.44
C LYS A 32 -9.65 8.52 -8.32
N PHE A 33 -9.16 7.34 -8.65
CA PHE A 33 -7.75 7.01 -8.54
C PHE A 33 -7.16 6.59 -9.89
N GLY A 34 -5.96 7.11 -10.14
CA GLY A 34 -5.12 6.76 -11.28
C GLY A 34 -4.12 5.65 -10.94
N LEU A 35 -3.18 5.45 -11.85
CA LEU A 35 -1.97 4.66 -11.68
C LEU A 35 -0.88 5.54 -11.09
N PHE A 36 -0.03 4.99 -10.24
CA PHE A 36 1.15 5.70 -9.73
C PHE A 36 2.40 5.19 -10.43
N ILE A 37 2.98 5.98 -11.31
CA ILE A 37 4.12 5.60 -12.13
C ILE A 37 5.15 6.73 -12.14
N ASN A 38 6.41 6.39 -11.89
CA ASN A 38 7.52 7.35 -11.91
C ASN A 38 7.30 8.58 -11.01
N GLY A 39 6.74 8.35 -9.81
CA GLY A 39 6.47 9.40 -8.83
C GLY A 39 5.31 10.34 -9.20
N LYS A 40 4.44 9.94 -10.14
CA LYS A 40 3.32 10.76 -10.62
C LYS A 40 2.06 9.93 -10.82
N TRP A 41 0.91 10.62 -10.74
CA TRP A 41 -0.40 10.02 -10.95
C TRP A 41 -0.85 10.16 -12.41
N TYR A 42 -1.34 9.06 -12.99
CA TYR A 42 -1.79 8.99 -14.38
C TYR A 42 -3.15 8.30 -14.48
N LYS A 43 -3.99 8.75 -15.38
CA LYS A 43 -5.12 7.96 -15.85
C LYS A 43 -4.59 6.84 -16.75
N ALA A 44 -5.19 5.65 -16.66
CA ALA A 44 -4.86 4.58 -17.62
C ALA A 44 -5.11 5.05 -19.06
N LYS A 45 -4.22 4.67 -19.98
CA LYS A 45 -4.33 5.06 -21.40
C LYS A 45 -5.61 4.58 -22.06
N SER A 46 -6.16 3.46 -21.59
CA SER A 46 -7.44 2.92 -22.07
C SER A 46 -8.66 3.74 -21.63
N GLY A 47 -8.52 4.60 -20.62
CA GLY A 47 -9.63 5.29 -19.97
C GLY A 47 -10.57 4.39 -19.16
N LYS A 48 -10.32 3.07 -19.12
CA LYS A 48 -11.14 2.11 -18.39
C LYS A 48 -10.97 2.26 -16.88
N VAL A 49 -12.07 2.06 -16.16
CA VAL A 49 -12.10 2.09 -14.69
C VAL A 49 -12.93 0.92 -14.17
N PHE A 50 -12.66 0.49 -12.94
CA PHE A 50 -13.51 -0.40 -12.17
C PHE A 50 -13.91 0.27 -10.87
N GLY A 51 -14.98 -0.21 -10.25
CA GLY A 51 -15.45 0.26 -8.94
C GLY A 51 -14.92 -0.63 -7.83
N THR A 52 -14.55 -0.03 -6.69
CA THR A 52 -14.42 -0.77 -5.43
C THR A 52 -15.58 -0.38 -4.52
N ASN A 53 -16.14 -1.36 -3.80
CA ASN A 53 -17.28 -1.19 -2.94
C ASN A 53 -16.95 -1.65 -1.52
N ASN A 54 -17.57 -1.01 -0.53
CA ASN A 54 -17.56 -1.50 0.83
C ASN A 54 -18.32 -2.84 0.90
N PRO A 55 -17.70 -3.97 1.23
CA PRO A 55 -18.37 -5.25 1.22
C PRO A 55 -19.45 -5.40 2.29
N ALA A 56 -19.41 -4.58 3.35
CA ALA A 56 -20.41 -4.60 4.41
C ALA A 56 -21.73 -3.91 4.01
N THR A 57 -21.66 -2.84 3.19
CA THR A 57 -22.83 -2.03 2.81
C THR A 57 -23.15 -2.11 1.33
N SER A 58 -22.26 -2.67 0.51
CA SER A 58 -22.29 -2.64 -0.96
C SER A 58 -22.20 -1.23 -1.57
N GLU A 59 -21.98 -0.21 -0.77
CA GLU A 59 -21.81 1.16 -1.25
C GLU A 59 -20.49 1.33 -1.99
N LYS A 60 -20.53 2.06 -3.09
CA LYS A 60 -19.34 2.34 -3.87
C LYS A 60 -18.42 3.28 -3.12
N LEU A 61 -17.16 2.88 -2.94
CA LEU A 61 -16.11 3.68 -2.34
C LEU A 61 -15.38 4.55 -3.38
N ALA A 62 -14.98 3.96 -4.50
CA ALA A 62 -14.20 4.68 -5.50
C ALA A 62 -14.29 4.08 -6.91
N SER A 63 -13.76 4.84 -7.88
CA SER A 63 -13.46 4.38 -9.24
C SER A 63 -11.95 4.39 -9.45
N ILE A 64 -11.39 3.28 -9.90
CA ILE A 64 -9.95 3.05 -10.02
C ILE A 64 -9.62 2.74 -11.48
N SER A 65 -8.52 3.30 -11.99
CA SER A 65 -8.07 3.06 -13.36
C SER A 65 -7.67 1.60 -13.60
N VAL A 66 -8.00 1.07 -14.79
CA VAL A 66 -7.54 -0.26 -15.25
C VAL A 66 -6.32 -0.10 -16.13
N ALA A 67 -5.16 -0.53 -15.63
CA ALA A 67 -3.92 -0.52 -16.40
C ALA A 67 -3.99 -1.50 -17.58
N GLY A 68 -3.55 -1.04 -18.74
CA GLY A 68 -3.33 -1.88 -19.90
C GLY A 68 -1.84 -2.23 -20.05
N LYS A 69 -1.53 -3.05 -21.07
CA LYS A 69 -0.14 -3.46 -21.38
C LYS A 69 0.82 -2.26 -21.45
N SER A 70 0.42 -1.19 -22.14
CA SER A 70 1.27 -0.01 -22.32
C SER A 70 1.52 0.78 -21.03
N ASP A 71 0.60 0.70 -20.05
CA ASP A 71 0.78 1.32 -18.75
C ASP A 71 1.76 0.50 -17.89
N VAL A 72 1.64 -0.83 -17.95
CA VAL A 72 2.61 -1.76 -17.32
C VAL A 72 3.99 -1.58 -17.92
N ASP A 73 4.13 -1.51 -19.24
CA ASP A 73 5.40 -1.25 -19.93
C ASP A 73 6.02 0.08 -19.47
N SER A 74 5.20 1.12 -19.28
CA SER A 74 5.64 2.41 -18.74
C SER A 74 6.15 2.30 -17.29
N ALA A 75 5.45 1.56 -16.43
CA ALA A 75 5.85 1.33 -15.03
C ALA A 75 7.16 0.52 -14.95
N VAL A 76 7.30 -0.52 -15.77
CA VAL A 76 8.53 -1.32 -15.84
C VAL A 76 9.70 -0.47 -16.35
N SER A 77 9.48 0.38 -17.37
CA SER A 77 10.49 1.29 -17.88
C SER A 77 10.94 2.29 -16.83
N ALA A 78 10.01 2.86 -16.06
CA ALA A 78 10.31 3.75 -14.94
C ALA A 78 11.13 3.04 -13.86
N ALA A 79 10.75 1.82 -13.48
CA ALA A 79 11.46 1.01 -12.51
C ALA A 79 12.90 0.67 -13.00
N LYS A 80 13.06 0.29 -14.26
CA LYS A 80 14.38 0.05 -14.88
C LYS A 80 15.26 1.29 -14.84
N LYS A 81 14.69 2.46 -15.16
CA LYS A 81 15.43 3.73 -15.15
C LYS A 81 15.87 4.14 -13.75
N ALA A 82 15.05 3.92 -12.74
CA ALA A 82 15.34 4.26 -11.35
C ALA A 82 16.33 3.28 -10.68
N PHE A 83 16.38 2.04 -11.15
CA PHE A 83 17.14 0.96 -10.51
C PHE A 83 18.61 1.28 -10.27
N PRO A 84 19.41 1.76 -11.27
CA PRO A 84 20.83 2.02 -11.03
C PRO A 84 21.07 3.03 -9.90
N GLY A 85 20.30 4.11 -9.85
CA GLY A 85 20.41 5.13 -8.80
C GLY A 85 20.01 4.61 -7.43
N TRP A 86 18.91 3.84 -7.35
CA TRP A 86 18.45 3.23 -6.10
C TRP A 86 19.43 2.17 -5.57
N LYS A 87 19.92 1.31 -6.44
CA LYS A 87 20.93 0.29 -6.11
C LYS A 87 22.24 0.91 -5.62
N ALA A 88 22.65 2.04 -6.19
CA ALA A 88 23.89 2.73 -5.84
C ALA A 88 23.87 3.40 -4.46
N LEU A 89 22.69 3.62 -3.87
CA LEU A 89 22.57 4.12 -2.51
C LEU A 89 23.16 3.11 -1.52
N SER A 90 23.87 3.61 -0.52
CA SER A 90 24.32 2.79 0.62
C SER A 90 23.14 2.18 1.36
N GLY A 91 23.36 1.08 2.09
CA GLY A 91 22.34 0.48 2.94
C GLY A 91 21.74 1.46 3.95
N HIS A 92 22.55 2.37 4.49
CA HIS A 92 22.09 3.42 5.41
C HIS A 92 21.18 4.45 4.71
N GLU A 93 21.47 4.84 3.49
CA GLU A 93 20.63 5.76 2.73
C GLU A 93 19.29 5.12 2.39
N ARG A 94 19.27 3.86 1.94
CA ARG A 94 18.03 3.13 1.71
C ARG A 94 17.21 2.96 3.01
N ALA A 95 17.87 2.66 4.12
CA ALA A 95 17.25 2.55 5.44
C ALA A 95 16.50 3.83 5.84
N ARG A 96 17.04 5.01 5.55
CA ARG A 96 16.36 6.29 5.87
C ARG A 96 15.00 6.40 5.20
N TYR A 97 14.86 5.96 3.94
CA TYR A 97 13.56 5.93 3.26
C TYR A 97 12.60 4.93 3.91
N LEU A 98 13.08 3.74 4.25
CA LEU A 98 12.27 2.71 4.91
C LEU A 98 11.81 3.15 6.31
N TYR A 99 12.67 3.78 7.10
CA TYR A 99 12.30 4.40 8.37
C TYR A 99 11.28 5.53 8.19
N ALA A 100 11.43 6.35 7.15
CA ALA A 100 10.47 7.41 6.85
C ALA A 100 9.10 6.82 6.47
N LEU A 101 9.05 5.75 5.66
CA LEU A 101 7.82 5.01 5.35
C LEU A 101 7.19 4.45 6.63
N ALA A 102 7.96 3.77 7.48
CA ALA A 102 7.46 3.22 8.75
C ALA A 102 6.84 4.31 9.65
N ARG A 103 7.51 5.45 9.76
CA ARG A 103 7.02 6.58 10.57
C ARG A 103 5.75 7.20 9.99
N GLN A 104 5.65 7.35 8.67
CA GLN A 104 4.43 7.87 8.04
C GLN A 104 3.27 6.87 8.16
N LEU A 105 3.52 5.58 7.97
CA LEU A 105 2.53 4.53 8.22
C LEU A 105 2.04 4.57 9.68
N GLN A 106 2.93 4.75 10.64
CA GLN A 106 2.60 4.90 12.06
C GLN A 106 1.77 6.17 12.32
N LYS A 107 2.16 7.30 11.72
CA LYS A 107 1.44 8.58 11.84
C LYS A 107 0.02 8.48 11.29
N HIS A 108 -0.18 7.78 10.19
CA HIS A 108 -1.46 7.61 9.51
C HIS A 108 -2.12 6.25 9.79
N ALA A 109 -1.70 5.54 10.86
CA ALA A 109 -2.15 4.19 11.17
C ALA A 109 -3.68 4.07 11.25
N ARG A 110 -4.35 5.07 11.85
CA ARG A 110 -5.81 5.11 11.95
C ARG A 110 -6.48 5.19 10.57
N LEU A 111 -6.00 6.08 9.69
CA LEU A 111 -6.51 6.20 8.34
C LEU A 111 -6.35 4.89 7.55
N PHE A 112 -5.17 4.28 7.62
CA PHE A 112 -4.92 2.98 6.97
C PHE A 112 -5.84 1.89 7.51
N ALA A 113 -6.01 1.77 8.83
CA ALA A 113 -6.85 0.75 9.45
C ALA A 113 -8.31 0.88 9.03
N VAL A 114 -8.86 2.09 9.07
CA VAL A 114 -10.25 2.36 8.66
C VAL A 114 -10.43 2.13 7.17
N LEU A 115 -9.51 2.61 6.33
CA LEU A 115 -9.57 2.43 4.89
C LEU A 115 -9.48 0.95 4.50
N GLU A 116 -8.59 0.18 5.15
CA GLU A 116 -8.49 -1.27 4.96
C GLU A 116 -9.80 -1.98 5.34
N THR A 117 -10.42 -1.60 6.46
CA THR A 117 -11.73 -2.14 6.87
C THR A 117 -12.82 -1.83 5.83
N LEU A 118 -12.89 -0.61 5.33
CA LEU A 118 -13.89 -0.22 4.34
C LEU A 118 -13.72 -0.92 3.00
N ASP A 119 -12.47 -1.10 2.54
CA ASP A 119 -12.16 -1.67 1.21
C ASP A 119 -12.16 -3.21 1.22
N ASN A 120 -11.73 -3.82 2.33
CA ASN A 120 -11.57 -5.27 2.46
C ASN A 120 -12.76 -5.96 3.17
N GLY A 121 -13.39 -5.28 4.13
CA GLY A 121 -14.43 -5.84 4.99
C GLY A 121 -13.93 -6.54 6.25
N LYS A 122 -12.63 -6.51 6.53
CA LYS A 122 -12.08 -7.01 7.81
C LYS A 122 -12.57 -6.15 8.96
N THR A 123 -12.67 -6.73 10.16
CA THR A 123 -13.06 -5.97 11.35
C THR A 123 -12.02 -4.90 11.67
N ILE A 124 -12.46 -3.76 12.17
CA ILE A 124 -11.57 -2.67 12.58
C ILE A 124 -10.58 -3.11 13.68
N ARG A 125 -10.99 -4.05 14.53
CA ARG A 125 -10.11 -4.63 15.55
C ARG A 125 -8.92 -5.34 14.91
N GLU A 126 -9.16 -6.10 13.84
CA GLU A 126 -8.11 -6.84 13.15
C GLU A 126 -7.17 -5.92 12.39
N THR A 127 -7.71 -4.98 11.63
CA THR A 127 -6.90 -4.03 10.86
C THR A 127 -6.09 -3.11 11.78
N ARG A 128 -6.71 -2.56 12.82
CA ARG A 128 -6.08 -1.62 13.77
C ARG A 128 -5.04 -2.29 14.66
N ASP A 129 -5.36 -3.47 15.23
CA ASP A 129 -4.57 -4.07 16.31
C ASP A 129 -3.55 -5.09 15.79
N ILE A 130 -3.73 -5.61 14.56
CA ILE A 130 -2.88 -6.65 13.97
C ILE A 130 -2.24 -6.17 12.69
N ASP A 131 -3.02 -5.91 11.63
CA ASP A 131 -2.48 -5.70 10.28
C ASP A 131 -1.58 -4.47 10.20
N ILE A 132 -2.08 -3.30 10.58
CA ILE A 132 -1.32 -2.05 10.48
C ILE A 132 -0.08 -2.03 11.40
N PRO A 133 -0.14 -2.49 12.67
CA PRO A 133 1.06 -2.64 13.47
C PRO A 133 2.11 -3.57 12.86
N LEU A 134 1.70 -4.68 12.25
CA LEU A 134 2.63 -5.58 11.55
C LEU A 134 3.24 -4.94 10.31
N VAL A 135 2.46 -4.22 9.50
CA VAL A 135 2.98 -3.44 8.36
C VAL A 135 4.10 -2.50 8.80
N ILE A 136 3.87 -1.73 9.86
CA ILE A 136 4.85 -0.79 10.41
C ILE A 136 6.13 -1.51 10.85
N ARG A 137 5.98 -2.63 11.58
CA ARG A 137 7.10 -3.47 12.03
C ARG A 137 7.91 -4.02 10.86
N HIS A 138 7.27 -4.44 9.77
CA HIS A 138 7.98 -4.92 8.58
C HIS A 138 8.87 -3.84 7.96
N PHE A 139 8.39 -2.60 7.85
CA PHE A 139 9.22 -1.52 7.35
C PHE A 139 10.38 -1.18 8.30
N TYR A 140 10.15 -1.13 9.61
CA TYR A 140 11.24 -0.95 10.59
C TYR A 140 12.27 -2.07 10.53
N HIS A 141 11.81 -3.33 10.49
CA HIS A 141 12.66 -4.50 10.42
C HIS A 141 13.57 -4.47 9.18
N HIS A 142 12.98 -4.23 8.00
CA HIS A 142 13.75 -4.19 6.76
C HIS A 142 14.60 -2.92 6.60
N ALA A 143 14.27 -1.83 7.28
CA ALA A 143 15.17 -0.68 7.41
C ALA A 143 16.45 -1.06 8.16
N GLY A 144 16.33 -1.85 9.24
CA GLY A 144 17.50 -2.42 9.92
C GLY A 144 18.31 -3.33 9.01
N TRP A 145 17.62 -4.26 8.29
CA TRP A 145 18.31 -5.14 7.36
C TRP A 145 18.99 -4.41 6.20
N ALA A 146 18.42 -3.33 5.69
CA ALA A 146 19.07 -2.54 4.63
C ALA A 146 20.48 -2.09 5.02
N GLN A 147 20.72 -1.81 6.31
CA GLN A 147 22.02 -1.38 6.82
C GLN A 147 23.04 -2.54 6.95
N LEU A 148 22.54 -3.76 7.10
CA LEU A 148 23.35 -4.95 7.37
C LEU A 148 23.61 -5.80 6.12
N LEU A 149 22.81 -5.65 5.06
CA LEU A 149 22.87 -6.55 3.89
C LEU A 149 24.27 -6.63 3.28
N ASP A 150 24.98 -5.53 3.15
CA ASP A 150 26.29 -5.49 2.50
C ASP A 150 27.37 -6.20 3.34
N SER A 151 27.22 -6.24 4.68
CA SER A 151 28.14 -6.95 5.58
C SER A 151 27.77 -8.42 5.77
N GLU A 152 26.47 -8.72 5.92
CA GLU A 152 26.00 -10.07 6.19
C GLU A 152 25.90 -10.94 4.93
N PHE A 153 25.69 -10.32 3.78
CA PHE A 153 25.51 -10.99 2.49
C PHE A 153 26.33 -10.31 1.39
N PRO A 154 27.68 -10.23 1.52
CA PRO A 154 28.54 -9.47 0.60
C PRO A 154 28.50 -9.98 -0.85
N GLU A 155 28.20 -11.27 -1.04
CA GLU A 155 28.09 -11.89 -2.36
C GLU A 155 26.72 -11.69 -3.03
N HIS A 156 25.75 -11.06 -2.34
CA HIS A 156 24.41 -10.84 -2.88
C HIS A 156 24.28 -9.45 -3.47
N THR A 157 23.45 -9.32 -4.50
CA THR A 157 23.17 -8.03 -5.14
C THR A 157 21.70 -7.92 -5.52
N ALA A 158 21.21 -6.69 -5.63
CA ALA A 158 19.87 -6.43 -6.14
C ALA A 158 19.70 -7.01 -7.55
N ILE A 159 18.55 -7.66 -7.79
CA ILE A 159 18.24 -8.32 -9.07
C ILE A 159 17.63 -7.38 -10.12
N GLY A 160 17.09 -6.23 -9.69
CA GLY A 160 16.52 -5.23 -10.59
C GLY A 160 15.09 -4.84 -10.27
N PRO A 161 14.31 -4.43 -11.27
CA PRO A 161 12.87 -4.24 -11.13
C PRO A 161 12.16 -5.54 -10.81
N VAL A 162 11.30 -5.52 -9.77
CA VAL A 162 10.52 -6.69 -9.35
C VAL A 162 9.03 -6.42 -9.51
N GLY A 163 8.34 -7.31 -10.22
CA GLY A 163 6.89 -7.33 -10.29
C GLY A 163 6.31 -8.01 -9.04
N GLN A 164 5.35 -7.36 -8.40
CA GLN A 164 4.72 -7.88 -7.18
C GLN A 164 3.21 -7.88 -7.34
N ILE A 165 2.59 -9.06 -7.21
CA ILE A 165 1.13 -9.22 -7.21
C ILE A 165 0.75 -9.61 -5.79
N ILE A 166 -0.22 -8.89 -5.21
CA ILE A 166 -0.69 -9.14 -3.84
C ILE A 166 -2.15 -9.55 -3.83
N PRO A 167 -2.55 -10.45 -2.91
CA PRO A 167 -3.92 -10.91 -2.74
C PRO A 167 -4.79 -9.87 -2.01
N TRP A 168 -6.08 -10.16 -1.95
CA TRP A 168 -7.08 -9.29 -1.31
C TRP A 168 -7.25 -9.51 0.19
N ASN A 169 -6.85 -10.64 0.74
CA ASN A 169 -7.16 -11.02 2.12
C ASN A 169 -6.31 -10.31 3.18
N PHE A 170 -5.11 -9.84 2.84
CA PHE A 170 -4.23 -9.01 3.68
C PHE A 170 -3.56 -7.92 2.82
N PRO A 171 -4.33 -6.94 2.33
CA PRO A 171 -3.85 -6.04 1.28
C PRO A 171 -2.55 -5.31 1.64
N LEU A 172 -2.58 -4.46 2.66
CA LEU A 172 -1.41 -3.67 3.04
C LEU A 172 -0.31 -4.53 3.70
N LEU A 173 -0.69 -5.57 4.44
CA LEU A 173 0.29 -6.46 5.07
C LEU A 173 1.09 -7.22 4.00
N MET A 174 0.44 -7.77 2.98
CA MET A 174 1.13 -8.45 1.88
C MET A 174 1.94 -7.49 1.00
N LEU A 175 1.51 -6.23 0.88
CA LEU A 175 2.33 -5.18 0.30
C LEU A 175 3.63 -5.03 1.09
N SER A 176 3.56 -4.86 2.41
CA SER A 176 4.74 -4.65 3.24
C SER A 176 5.71 -5.83 3.20
N TRP A 177 5.21 -7.07 3.17
CA TRP A 177 6.03 -8.29 3.09
C TRP A 177 6.84 -8.39 1.81
N LYS A 178 6.39 -7.74 0.75
CA LYS A 178 7.04 -7.76 -0.56
C LYS A 178 7.84 -6.49 -0.85
N VAL A 179 7.25 -5.32 -0.57
CA VAL A 179 7.87 -4.03 -0.89
C VAL A 179 9.04 -3.73 0.03
N ALA A 180 8.88 -3.92 1.35
CA ALA A 180 9.93 -3.56 2.30
C ALA A 180 11.25 -4.32 2.06
N PRO A 181 11.28 -5.67 1.93
CA PRO A 181 12.51 -6.38 1.62
C PRO A 181 13.06 -6.06 0.23
N ALA A 182 12.21 -5.84 -0.78
CA ALA A 182 12.66 -5.49 -2.12
C ALA A 182 13.41 -4.15 -2.14
N LEU A 183 12.85 -3.12 -1.49
CA LEU A 183 13.47 -1.81 -1.38
C LEU A 183 14.75 -1.86 -0.54
N ALA A 184 14.74 -2.59 0.58
CA ALA A 184 15.91 -2.78 1.44
C ALA A 184 17.10 -3.36 0.67
N ALA A 185 16.82 -4.38 -0.17
CA ALA A 185 17.83 -5.04 -0.99
C ALA A 185 18.23 -4.25 -2.25
N GLY A 186 17.76 -3.01 -2.42
CA GLY A 186 18.13 -2.15 -3.55
C GLY A 186 17.36 -2.42 -4.85
N ASN A 187 16.26 -3.17 -4.82
CA ASN A 187 15.39 -3.41 -5.97
C ASN A 187 14.37 -2.28 -6.14
N THR A 188 13.86 -2.11 -7.36
CA THR A 188 12.72 -1.25 -7.65
C THR A 188 11.46 -2.10 -7.88
N VAL A 189 10.28 -1.52 -7.67
CA VAL A 189 9.03 -2.28 -7.57
C VAL A 189 7.98 -1.79 -8.55
N VAL A 190 7.29 -2.73 -9.18
CA VAL A 190 6.01 -2.54 -9.85
C VAL A 190 4.98 -3.42 -9.14
N LEU A 191 4.10 -2.79 -8.38
CA LEU A 191 3.08 -3.47 -7.59
C LEU A 191 1.74 -3.51 -8.33
N LYS A 192 1.09 -4.68 -8.34
CA LYS A 192 -0.31 -4.86 -8.72
C LYS A 192 -1.11 -5.34 -7.51
N PRO A 193 -1.91 -4.48 -6.87
CA PRO A 193 -2.85 -4.90 -5.84
C PRO A 193 -4.01 -5.71 -6.46
N ALA A 194 -4.73 -6.47 -5.62
CA ALA A 194 -5.96 -7.11 -6.03
C ALA A 194 -7.04 -6.06 -6.37
N GLU A 195 -7.89 -6.36 -7.33
CA GLU A 195 -8.96 -5.49 -7.81
C GLU A 195 -9.94 -5.10 -6.69
N PHE A 196 -10.18 -6.03 -5.78
CA PHE A 196 -11.13 -5.85 -4.66
C PHE A 196 -10.61 -4.96 -3.54
N THR A 197 -9.29 -4.74 -3.44
CA THR A 197 -8.65 -4.09 -2.29
C THR A 197 -7.43 -3.26 -2.74
N SER A 198 -7.68 -2.23 -3.53
CA SER A 198 -6.59 -1.41 -4.08
C SER A 198 -6.30 -0.13 -3.27
N LEU A 199 -7.24 0.32 -2.43
CA LEU A 199 -7.18 1.67 -1.86
C LEU A 199 -6.00 1.90 -0.92
N THR A 200 -5.66 0.93 -0.07
CA THR A 200 -4.52 1.07 0.85
C THR A 200 -3.18 1.05 0.13
N ALA A 201 -3.06 0.35 -1.01
CA ALA A 201 -1.87 0.43 -1.86
C ALA A 201 -1.73 1.80 -2.54
N LEU A 202 -2.83 2.43 -2.92
CA LEU A 202 -2.84 3.77 -3.50
C LEU A 202 -2.53 4.85 -2.44
N LEU A 203 -3.04 4.71 -1.23
CA LEU A 203 -2.66 5.58 -0.11
C LEU A 203 -1.17 5.41 0.23
N PHE A 204 -0.63 4.19 0.19
CA PHE A 204 0.79 3.96 0.38
C PHE A 204 1.64 4.64 -0.71
N ALA A 205 1.17 4.67 -1.96
CA ALA A 205 1.84 5.40 -3.04
C ALA A 205 1.92 6.91 -2.76
N GLU A 206 0.87 7.51 -2.16
CA GLU A 206 0.91 8.91 -1.71
C GLU A 206 1.95 9.13 -0.61
N ILE A 207 2.07 8.19 0.32
CA ILE A 207 3.12 8.25 1.35
C ILE A 207 4.52 8.19 0.70
N CYS A 208 4.71 7.35 -0.31
CA CYS A 208 5.98 7.31 -1.06
C CYS A 208 6.30 8.65 -1.72
N GLU A 209 5.30 9.31 -2.32
CA GLU A 209 5.45 10.66 -2.90
C GLU A 209 5.79 11.71 -1.82
N GLN A 210 5.07 11.70 -0.69
CA GLN A 210 5.25 12.65 0.42
C GLN A 210 6.65 12.60 1.05
N ILE A 211 7.24 11.41 1.17
CA ILE A 211 8.60 11.25 1.72
C ILE A 211 9.71 11.51 0.71
N GLY A 212 9.36 11.83 -0.55
CA GLY A 212 10.31 12.04 -1.61
C GLY A 212 11.05 10.77 -2.03
N LEU A 213 10.39 9.60 -2.01
CA LEU A 213 10.96 8.38 -2.57
C LEU A 213 11.32 8.62 -4.04
N PRO A 214 12.55 8.28 -4.50
CA PRO A 214 12.97 8.62 -5.86
C PRO A 214 12.00 8.09 -6.91
N PRO A 215 11.63 8.92 -7.91
CA PRO A 215 10.67 8.54 -8.95
C PRO A 215 11.05 7.22 -9.63
N GLY A 216 10.09 6.32 -9.78
CA GLY A 216 10.28 5.00 -10.40
C GLY A 216 10.74 3.89 -9.46
N VAL A 217 11.19 4.20 -8.24
CA VAL A 217 11.57 3.18 -7.24
C VAL A 217 10.35 2.34 -6.82
N PHE A 218 9.20 2.97 -6.67
CA PHE A 218 7.92 2.29 -6.40
C PHE A 218 6.87 2.75 -7.41
N ASN A 219 6.16 1.81 -8.01
CA ASN A 219 5.10 2.05 -8.98
C ASN A 219 3.90 1.15 -8.65
N VAL A 220 2.69 1.66 -8.90
CA VAL A 220 1.43 0.90 -8.72
C VAL A 220 0.64 0.91 -10.02
N VAL A 221 0.28 -0.28 -10.49
CA VAL A 221 -0.61 -0.51 -11.62
C VAL A 221 -1.81 -1.33 -11.13
N THR A 222 -3.01 -0.81 -11.36
CA THR A 222 -4.28 -1.39 -10.88
C THR A 222 -5.06 -2.03 -12.03
N GLY A 223 -5.90 -3.04 -11.74
CA GLY A 223 -6.69 -3.74 -12.74
C GLY A 223 -6.54 -5.24 -12.74
#